data_11ea97aecd2f9ba37a0d081ebb2bc4d7
#
_entry.id   11ea97aecd2f9ba37a0d081ebb2bc4d7
#
_cell.length_a   1.000
_cell.length_b   1.000
_cell.length_c   1.000
_cell.angle_alpha   90.00
_cell.angle_beta   90.00
_cell.angle_gamma   90.00
#
_symmetry.space_group_name_H-M   'P 1'
#
loop_
_entity.id
_entity.type
_entity.pdbx_description
1 polymer ?
#
loop_
_entity_poly.entity_id
_entity_poly.type
_entity_poly.pdbx_seq_one_letter_code
_entity_poly.pdbx_strand_id
1 'polypeptide(L)'
;SLDDGFEMVTHPMTLAYHQAEMPWAAVLRKAVQMGYTSHQAGTCGLHVHVNRNAFGETEAQQDTVIARILYFFEKNWEELLKFSRRTQSQLDQWAARYGYKDQPKELLDHAKKSAHAGRYTSVNLTNKNTIEFRIFRGTLKYNTLIATLQLLDRICDVALFMSDEQV
;
A
#
# COMPACT_ATOMS: atom_id res chain seq x y z
N SER A 1 -20.40 -5.34 0.28
CA SER A 1 -21.16 -4.63 1.32
C SER A 1 -20.53 -4.97 2.66
N LEU A 2 -20.41 -3.98 3.52
CA LEU A 2 -20.01 -4.16 4.90
C LEU A 2 -21.29 -4.48 5.68
N ASP A 3 -21.43 -5.71 6.16
CA ASP A 3 -22.64 -6.12 6.86
C ASP A 3 -22.70 -5.55 8.29
N ASP A 4 -21.52 -5.25 8.88
CA ASP A 4 -21.43 -4.72 10.25
C ASP A 4 -20.10 -3.94 10.44
N GLY A 5 -20.02 -2.77 9.83
CA GLY A 5 -18.80 -1.96 9.91
C GLY A 5 -18.87 -0.72 9.03
N PHE A 6 -17.76 0.03 9.01
CA PHE A 6 -17.62 1.16 8.09
C PHE A 6 -16.21 1.16 7.46
N GLU A 7 -16.13 1.72 6.29
CA GLU A 7 -14.88 2.02 5.60
C GLU A 7 -14.72 3.54 5.52
N MET A 8 -13.56 4.03 5.90
CA MET A 8 -13.22 5.44 5.76
C MET A 8 -12.35 5.61 4.52
N VAL A 9 -12.86 6.34 3.55
CA VAL A 9 -12.14 6.71 2.32
C VAL A 9 -11.86 8.21 2.37
N THR A 10 -10.59 8.58 2.27
CA THR A 10 -10.18 9.99 2.27
C THR A 10 -10.06 10.55 0.87
N HIS A 11 -10.10 11.87 0.75
CA HIS A 11 -9.60 12.56 -0.44
C HIS A 11 -8.08 12.37 -0.57
N PRO A 12 -7.50 12.51 -1.77
CA PRO A 12 -6.06 12.52 -1.95
C PRO A 12 -5.41 13.66 -1.15
N MET A 13 -4.36 13.35 -0.40
CA MET A 13 -3.66 14.27 0.49
C MET A 13 -2.17 13.95 0.51
N THR A 14 -1.34 14.98 0.75
CA THR A 14 0.09 14.76 1.01
C THR A 14 0.32 14.14 2.38
N LEU A 15 1.50 13.53 2.59
CA LEU A 15 1.90 13.04 3.92
C LEU A 15 1.88 14.19 4.95
N ALA A 16 2.38 15.37 4.58
CA ALA A 16 2.38 16.54 5.45
C ALA A 16 0.96 16.93 5.91
N TYR A 17 -0.02 16.87 5.01
CA TYR A 17 -1.42 17.14 5.34
C TYR A 17 -2.00 16.08 6.29
N HIS A 18 -1.72 14.80 6.04
CA HIS A 18 -2.11 13.71 6.94
C HIS A 18 -1.56 13.89 8.36
N GLN A 19 -0.34 14.41 8.49
CA GLN A 19 0.32 14.61 9.79
C GLN A 19 -0.15 15.86 10.51
N ALA A 20 -0.34 16.97 9.78
CA ALA A 20 -0.58 18.28 10.37
C ALA A 20 -2.06 18.66 10.47
N GLU A 21 -2.86 18.34 9.44
CA GLU A 21 -4.21 18.87 9.28
C GLU A 21 -5.30 17.82 9.54
N MET A 22 -5.05 16.55 9.21
CA MET A 22 -6.05 15.51 9.45
C MET A 22 -6.13 15.18 10.95
N PRO A 23 -7.34 15.24 11.56
CA PRO A 23 -7.52 14.95 12.98
C PRO A 23 -7.55 13.43 13.27
N TRP A 24 -6.58 12.69 12.73
CA TRP A 24 -6.54 11.22 12.82
C TRP A 24 -6.61 10.70 14.26
N ALA A 25 -5.88 11.34 15.19
CA ALA A 25 -5.90 10.91 16.59
C ALA A 25 -7.30 11.00 17.19
N ALA A 26 -8.05 12.05 16.88
CA ALA A 26 -9.43 12.23 17.35
C ALA A 26 -10.39 11.25 16.69
N VAL A 27 -10.28 11.07 15.37
CA VAL A 27 -11.12 10.15 14.59
C VAL A 27 -10.95 8.71 15.06
N LEU A 28 -9.71 8.25 15.15
CA LEU A 28 -9.40 6.87 15.56
C LEU A 28 -9.82 6.60 17.02
N ARG A 29 -9.61 7.59 17.92
CA ARG A 29 -10.09 7.50 19.31
C ARG A 29 -11.60 7.41 19.38
N LYS A 30 -12.31 8.20 18.57
CA LYS A 30 -13.76 8.16 18.51
C LYS A 30 -14.27 6.80 18.03
N ALA A 31 -13.64 6.21 17.02
CA ALA A 31 -13.98 4.88 16.56
C ALA A 31 -13.84 3.82 17.68
N VAL A 32 -12.73 3.88 18.43
CA VAL A 32 -12.52 2.98 19.59
C VAL A 32 -13.61 3.18 20.66
N GLN A 33 -13.95 4.44 21.00
CA GLN A 33 -15.00 4.75 21.96
C GLN A 33 -16.38 4.25 21.53
N MET A 34 -16.64 4.18 20.23
CA MET A 34 -17.87 3.64 19.66
C MET A 34 -17.88 2.11 19.58
N GLY A 35 -16.82 1.42 20.04
CA GLY A 35 -16.72 -0.03 20.06
C GLY A 35 -16.21 -0.65 18.75
N TYR A 36 -15.76 0.15 17.78
CA TYR A 36 -15.18 -0.40 16.56
C TYR A 36 -13.83 -1.06 16.84
N THR A 37 -13.62 -2.17 16.14
CA THR A 37 -12.35 -2.91 16.11
C THR A 37 -11.79 -2.88 14.68
N SER A 38 -10.49 -3.14 14.52
CA SER A 38 -9.86 -3.18 13.21
C SER A 38 -9.05 -4.47 13.05
N HIS A 39 -7.85 -4.52 13.62
CA HIS A 39 -6.96 -5.68 13.47
C HIS A 39 -7.52 -7.00 14.03
N GLN A 40 -8.50 -6.95 14.91
CA GLN A 40 -9.16 -8.13 15.51
C GLN A 40 -10.34 -8.63 14.67
N ALA A 41 -10.81 -7.84 13.71
CA ALA A 41 -11.99 -8.19 12.91
C ALA A 41 -11.70 -9.23 11.81
N GLY A 42 -10.44 -9.53 11.51
CA GLY A 42 -10.04 -10.50 10.48
C GLY A 42 -10.23 -10.05 9.03
N THR A 43 -11.16 -9.15 8.78
CA THR A 43 -11.54 -8.65 7.44
C THR A 43 -11.07 -7.22 7.16
N CYS A 44 -10.55 -6.51 8.18
CA CYS A 44 -10.10 -5.14 8.04
C CYS A 44 -8.67 -5.06 7.48
N GLY A 45 -8.46 -4.10 6.59
CA GLY A 45 -7.14 -3.74 6.06
C GLY A 45 -6.93 -2.23 6.07
N LEU A 46 -5.67 -1.82 6.02
CA LEU A 46 -5.28 -0.46 5.70
C LEU A 46 -4.75 -0.47 4.27
N HIS A 47 -5.48 0.18 3.38
CA HIS A 47 -5.09 0.31 1.98
C HIS A 47 -4.67 1.76 1.72
N VAL A 48 -3.58 1.93 1.01
CA VAL A 48 -3.05 3.26 0.67
C VAL A 48 -2.94 3.38 -0.83
N HIS A 49 -3.66 4.36 -1.39
CA HIS A 49 -3.62 4.69 -2.81
C HIS A 49 -2.64 5.83 -3.05
N VAL A 50 -1.76 5.65 -4.03
CA VAL A 50 -0.87 6.72 -4.51
C VAL A 50 -1.20 7.01 -5.97
N ASN A 51 -1.38 8.30 -6.28
CA ASN A 51 -1.69 8.74 -7.63
C ASN A 51 -0.51 8.44 -8.57
N ARG A 52 -0.79 7.81 -9.72
CA ARG A 52 0.23 7.50 -10.74
C ARG A 52 0.95 8.75 -11.26
N ASN A 53 0.26 9.89 -11.30
CA ASN A 53 0.88 11.16 -11.72
C ASN A 53 2.01 11.62 -10.79
N ALA A 54 2.07 11.12 -9.55
CA ALA A 54 3.21 11.36 -8.66
C ALA A 54 4.52 10.74 -9.19
N PHE A 55 4.43 9.75 -10.08
CA PHE A 55 5.57 9.00 -10.61
C PHE A 55 6.06 9.50 -11.97
N GLY A 56 5.37 10.43 -12.60
CA GLY A 56 5.75 11.00 -13.87
C GLY A 56 4.57 11.49 -14.70
N GLU A 57 4.85 12.24 -15.74
CA GLU A 57 3.85 12.82 -16.64
C GLU A 57 3.36 11.81 -17.70
N THR A 58 4.22 10.87 -18.09
CA THR A 58 3.92 9.85 -19.09
C THR A 58 3.77 8.47 -18.47
N GLU A 59 3.01 7.60 -19.12
CA GLU A 59 2.86 6.21 -18.69
C GLU A 59 4.23 5.49 -18.60
N ALA A 60 5.14 5.75 -19.52
CA ALA A 60 6.46 5.15 -19.51
C ALA A 60 7.29 5.56 -18.27
N GLN A 61 7.21 6.83 -17.86
CA GLN A 61 7.85 7.30 -16.64
C GLN A 61 7.23 6.67 -15.40
N GLN A 62 5.90 6.63 -15.34
CA GLN A 62 5.14 6.00 -14.25
C GLN A 62 5.49 4.52 -14.13
N ASP A 63 5.51 3.81 -15.25
CA ASP A 63 5.86 2.37 -15.30
C ASP A 63 7.27 2.10 -14.77
N THR A 64 8.23 2.95 -15.10
CA THR A 64 9.61 2.81 -14.59
C THR A 64 9.65 2.89 -13.07
N VAL A 65 8.96 3.86 -12.48
CA VAL A 65 8.92 4.03 -11.02
C VAL A 65 8.12 2.90 -10.36
N ILE A 66 6.98 2.53 -10.92
CA ILE A 66 6.15 1.42 -10.42
C ILE A 66 6.94 0.11 -10.44
N ALA A 67 7.70 -0.16 -11.50
CA ALA A 67 8.56 -1.34 -11.59
C ALA A 67 9.56 -1.41 -10.42
N ARG A 68 10.18 -0.29 -10.06
CA ARG A 68 11.10 -0.19 -8.90
C ARG A 68 10.37 -0.40 -7.57
N ILE A 69 9.16 0.13 -7.42
CA ILE A 69 8.34 -0.11 -6.21
C ILE A 69 8.03 -1.60 -6.06
N LEU A 70 7.58 -2.26 -7.11
CA LEU A 70 7.31 -3.70 -7.09
C LEU A 70 8.58 -4.50 -6.77
N TYR A 71 9.71 -4.13 -7.37
CA TYR A 71 11.00 -4.78 -7.13
C TYR A 71 11.46 -4.60 -5.69
N PHE A 72 11.32 -3.40 -5.12
CA PHE A 72 11.60 -3.14 -3.71
C PHE A 72 10.75 -4.03 -2.80
N PHE A 73 9.46 -4.19 -3.10
CA PHE A 73 8.56 -5.06 -2.33
C PHE A 73 8.99 -6.52 -2.36
N GLU A 74 9.36 -7.04 -3.53
CA GLU A 74 9.77 -8.43 -3.65
C GLU A 74 11.14 -8.70 -3.02
N LYS A 75 12.07 -7.77 -3.16
CA LYS A 75 13.43 -7.87 -2.61
C LYS A 75 13.45 -7.80 -1.08
N ASN A 76 12.54 -7.02 -0.48
CA ASN A 76 12.45 -6.79 0.96
C ASN A 76 11.18 -7.42 1.57
N TRP A 77 10.70 -8.53 0.99
CA TRP A 77 9.41 -9.11 1.38
C TRP A 77 9.34 -9.49 2.86
N GLU A 78 10.37 -10.08 3.41
CA GLU A 78 10.41 -10.51 4.81
C GLU A 78 10.27 -9.35 5.81
N GLU A 79 10.89 -8.21 5.51
CA GLU A 79 10.80 -6.99 6.31
C GLU A 79 9.42 -6.36 6.18
N LEU A 80 8.87 -6.32 4.97
CA LEU A 80 7.54 -5.82 4.70
C LEU A 80 6.46 -6.71 5.33
N LEU A 81 6.63 -8.03 5.31
CA LEU A 81 5.75 -8.96 6.01
C LEU A 81 5.70 -8.64 7.51
N LYS A 82 6.86 -8.48 8.16
CA LYS A 82 6.94 -8.10 9.58
C LYS A 82 6.28 -6.74 9.83
N PHE A 83 6.58 -5.75 9.02
CA PHE A 83 6.00 -4.41 9.15
C PHE A 83 4.49 -4.40 8.91
N SER A 84 3.99 -5.24 8.02
CA SER A 84 2.56 -5.35 7.71
C SER A 84 1.72 -5.79 8.91
N ARG A 85 2.33 -6.49 9.87
CA ARG A 85 1.67 -7.11 11.03
C ARG A 85 0.60 -8.12 10.65
N ARG A 86 0.74 -8.71 9.47
CA ARG A 86 -0.05 -9.84 8.99
C ARG A 86 0.81 -11.10 8.94
N THR A 87 0.17 -12.26 8.90
CA THR A 87 0.83 -13.53 8.62
C THR A 87 0.99 -13.72 7.12
N GLN A 88 1.92 -14.59 6.71
CA GLN A 88 2.07 -14.95 5.30
C GLN A 88 0.75 -15.47 4.72
N SER A 89 0.05 -16.34 5.43
CA SER A 89 -1.25 -16.87 4.99
C SER A 89 -2.31 -15.78 4.76
N GLN A 90 -2.34 -14.74 5.59
CA GLN A 90 -3.25 -13.61 5.39
C GLN A 90 -2.87 -12.79 4.15
N LEU A 91 -1.56 -12.61 3.90
CA LEU A 91 -1.11 -11.93 2.69
C LEU A 91 -1.39 -12.75 1.44
N ASP A 92 -1.15 -14.06 1.46
CA ASP A 92 -1.46 -14.95 0.34
C ASP A 92 -2.95 -14.88 -0.06
N GLN A 93 -3.82 -14.69 0.92
CA GLN A 93 -5.26 -14.58 0.69
C GLN A 93 -5.70 -13.20 0.19
N TRP A 94 -5.16 -12.11 0.73
CA TRP A 94 -5.70 -10.77 0.57
C TRP A 94 -4.80 -9.76 -0.13
N ALA A 95 -3.49 -10.05 -0.19
CA ALA A 95 -2.46 -9.14 -0.69
C ALA A 95 -1.22 -9.92 -1.16
N ALA A 96 -1.43 -10.92 -2.02
CA ALA A 96 -0.39 -11.85 -2.47
C ALA A 96 0.76 -11.13 -3.19
N ARG A 97 1.98 -11.56 -2.92
CA ARG A 97 3.16 -11.10 -3.66
C ARG A 97 3.15 -11.61 -5.10
N TYR A 98 3.85 -10.90 -5.99
CA TYR A 98 4.01 -11.31 -7.39
C TYR A 98 5.07 -12.41 -7.57
N GLY A 99 6.03 -12.49 -6.67
CA GLY A 99 7.22 -13.33 -6.80
C GLY A 99 8.39 -12.58 -7.42
N TYR A 100 9.59 -12.83 -6.89
CA TYR A 100 10.81 -12.15 -7.30
C TYR A 100 11.13 -12.38 -8.79
N LYS A 101 11.64 -11.35 -9.44
CA LYS A 101 12.24 -11.35 -10.78
C LYS A 101 13.58 -10.63 -10.73
N ASP A 102 14.49 -10.96 -11.64
CA ASP A 102 15.84 -10.40 -11.63
C ASP A 102 15.88 -8.91 -12.03
N GLN A 103 14.87 -8.46 -12.77
CA GLN A 103 14.80 -7.07 -13.23
C GLN A 103 13.46 -6.42 -12.91
N PRO A 104 13.45 -5.13 -12.53
CA PRO A 104 12.21 -4.41 -12.23
C PRO A 104 11.19 -4.44 -13.37
N LYS A 105 11.63 -4.28 -14.62
CA LYS A 105 10.76 -4.31 -15.80
C LYS A 105 10.07 -5.66 -15.98
N GLU A 106 10.78 -6.76 -15.80
CA GLU A 106 10.21 -8.11 -15.90
C GLU A 106 9.12 -8.33 -14.85
N LEU A 107 9.35 -7.81 -13.66
CA LEU A 107 8.39 -7.87 -12.57
C LEU A 107 7.13 -7.07 -12.88
N LEU A 108 7.26 -5.86 -13.44
CA LEU A 108 6.12 -5.06 -13.86
C LEU A 108 5.33 -5.75 -14.97
N ASP A 109 6.00 -6.31 -15.98
CA ASP A 109 5.35 -7.03 -17.08
C ASP A 109 4.57 -8.25 -16.55
N HIS A 110 5.14 -8.96 -15.57
CA HIS A 110 4.46 -10.06 -14.89
C HIS A 110 3.24 -9.56 -14.10
N ALA A 111 3.39 -8.48 -13.34
CA ALA A 111 2.31 -7.89 -12.55
C ALA A 111 1.14 -7.40 -13.44
N LYS A 112 1.44 -6.76 -14.56
CA LYS A 112 0.43 -6.32 -15.54
C LYS A 112 -0.35 -7.50 -16.15
N LYS A 113 0.33 -8.61 -16.46
CA LYS A 113 -0.32 -9.84 -16.93
C LYS A 113 -1.19 -10.48 -15.85
N SER A 114 -0.78 -10.39 -14.59
CA SER A 114 -1.51 -10.94 -13.43
C SER A 114 -2.67 -10.04 -12.99
N ALA A 115 -2.77 -8.81 -13.47
CA ALA A 115 -3.85 -7.88 -13.12
C ALA A 115 -5.25 -8.45 -13.45
N HIS A 116 -5.36 -9.37 -14.38
CA HIS A 116 -6.60 -10.09 -14.69
C HIS A 116 -7.02 -11.06 -13.59
N ALA A 117 -6.12 -11.45 -12.67
CA ALA A 117 -6.42 -12.33 -11.53
C ALA A 117 -7.11 -11.59 -10.36
N GLY A 118 -7.28 -10.27 -10.45
CA GLY A 118 -8.00 -9.46 -9.48
C GLY A 118 -7.11 -8.55 -8.61
N ARG A 119 -7.76 -7.92 -7.64
CA ARG A 119 -7.16 -6.85 -6.81
C ARG A 119 -6.37 -7.34 -5.58
N TYR A 120 -6.36 -8.64 -5.31
CA TYR A 120 -5.81 -9.19 -4.06
C TYR A 120 -4.30 -9.44 -4.13
N THR A 121 -3.55 -8.43 -4.59
CA THR A 121 -2.09 -8.43 -4.69
C THR A 121 -1.47 -7.42 -3.72
N SER A 122 -0.20 -7.57 -3.40
CA SER A 122 0.55 -6.69 -2.47
C SER A 122 0.49 -5.22 -2.88
N VAL A 123 0.71 -4.97 -4.17
CA VAL A 123 0.51 -3.68 -4.83
C VAL A 123 -0.46 -3.90 -5.99
N ASN A 124 -1.68 -3.45 -5.84
CA ASN A 124 -2.73 -3.61 -6.84
C ASN A 124 -2.59 -2.54 -7.93
N LEU A 125 -2.44 -2.97 -9.17
CA LEU A 125 -2.29 -2.13 -10.35
C LEU A 125 -3.57 -2.00 -11.20
N THR A 126 -4.71 -2.55 -10.76
CA THR A 126 -5.95 -2.55 -11.55
C THR A 126 -6.64 -1.19 -11.60
N ASN A 127 -6.33 -0.27 -10.69
CA ASN A 127 -6.88 1.07 -10.69
C ASN A 127 -6.22 1.94 -11.76
N LYS A 128 -7.05 2.65 -12.53
CA LYS A 128 -6.58 3.50 -13.63
C LYS A 128 -5.66 4.63 -13.17
N ASN A 129 -6.02 5.31 -12.08
CA ASN A 129 -5.38 6.55 -11.64
C ASN A 129 -4.41 6.38 -10.48
N THR A 130 -4.44 5.23 -9.80
CA THR A 130 -3.62 4.97 -8.62
C THR A 130 -2.98 3.60 -8.66
N ILE A 131 -1.92 3.42 -7.88
CA ILE A 131 -1.53 2.11 -7.38
C ILE A 131 -2.00 1.99 -5.93
N GLU A 132 -2.33 0.79 -5.48
CA GLU A 132 -2.90 0.54 -4.15
C GLU A 132 -2.03 -0.45 -3.38
N PHE A 133 -1.47 -0.01 -2.27
CA PHE A 133 -0.72 -0.84 -1.34
C PHE A 133 -1.68 -1.51 -0.36
N ARG A 134 -1.69 -2.86 -0.31
CA ARG A 134 -2.71 -3.65 0.38
C ARG A 134 -2.20 -4.53 1.51
N ILE A 135 -0.90 -4.59 1.73
CA ILE A 135 -0.29 -5.54 2.68
C ILE A 135 -0.60 -5.23 4.16
N PHE A 136 -0.98 -4.01 4.51
CA PHE A 136 -1.02 -3.56 5.90
C PHE A 136 -2.28 -4.02 6.62
N ARG A 137 -2.10 -4.50 7.86
CA ARG A 137 -3.20 -4.80 8.76
C ARG A 137 -3.96 -3.52 9.13
N GLY A 138 -5.27 -3.60 9.21
CA GLY A 138 -6.11 -2.51 9.70
C GLY A 138 -5.69 -2.05 11.09
N THR A 139 -5.83 -0.76 11.37
CA THR A 139 -5.41 -0.18 12.65
C THR A 139 -6.31 0.99 13.05
N LEU A 140 -6.52 1.13 14.36
CA LEU A 140 -7.09 2.32 15.00
C LEU A 140 -6.05 3.05 15.87
N LYS A 141 -4.76 2.74 15.70
CA LYS A 141 -3.66 3.42 16.40
C LYS A 141 -3.03 4.47 15.50
N TYR A 142 -3.04 5.72 15.95
CA TYR A 142 -2.48 6.87 15.22
C TYR A 142 -1.03 6.65 14.78
N ASN A 143 -0.14 6.28 15.69
CA ASN A 143 1.27 6.08 15.36
C ASN A 143 1.49 4.98 14.32
N THR A 144 0.67 3.95 14.34
CA THR A 144 0.72 2.86 13.36
C THR A 144 0.27 3.33 11.98
N LEU A 145 -0.80 4.12 11.91
CA LEU A 145 -1.27 4.70 10.66
C LEU A 145 -0.21 5.62 10.05
N ILE A 146 0.31 6.56 10.84
CA ILE A 146 1.32 7.52 10.35
C ILE A 146 2.62 6.81 9.95
N ALA A 147 3.10 5.84 10.72
CA ALA A 147 4.29 5.07 10.35
C ALA A 147 4.12 4.32 9.01
N THR A 148 2.91 3.82 8.73
CA THR A 148 2.60 3.18 7.45
C THR A 148 2.66 4.19 6.29
N LEU A 149 2.07 5.37 6.46
CA LEU A 149 2.13 6.43 5.44
C LEU A 149 3.56 6.92 5.20
N GLN A 150 4.34 7.10 6.27
CA GLN A 150 5.76 7.49 6.19
C GLN A 150 6.61 6.45 5.46
N LEU A 151 6.40 5.16 5.74
CA LEU A 151 7.11 4.08 5.04
C LEU A 151 6.83 4.14 3.54
N LEU A 152 5.55 4.25 3.15
CA LEU A 152 5.17 4.27 1.74
C LEU A 152 5.65 5.52 1.02
N ASP A 153 5.59 6.67 1.66
CA ASP A 153 6.16 7.92 1.14
C ASP A 153 7.65 7.74 0.84
N ARG A 154 8.40 7.16 1.79
CA ARG A 154 9.82 6.89 1.61
C ARG A 154 10.13 5.86 0.53
N ILE A 155 9.33 4.81 0.40
CA ILE A 155 9.49 3.82 -0.69
C ILE A 155 9.25 4.49 -2.05
N CYS A 156 8.23 5.34 -2.17
CA CYS A 156 7.96 6.08 -3.38
C CYS A 156 9.12 7.04 -3.73
N ASP A 157 9.67 7.74 -2.74
CA ASP A 157 10.85 8.60 -2.93
C ASP A 157 12.06 7.82 -3.44
N VAL A 158 12.36 6.68 -2.81
CA VAL A 158 13.45 5.80 -3.25
C VAL A 158 13.26 5.37 -4.70
N ALA A 159 12.06 4.94 -5.06
CA ALA A 159 11.75 4.51 -6.43
C ALA A 159 11.84 5.66 -7.46
N LEU A 160 11.52 6.89 -7.04
CA LEU A 160 11.62 8.08 -7.90
C LEU A 160 13.08 8.51 -8.18
N PHE A 161 13.95 8.46 -7.16
CA PHE A 161 15.26 9.10 -7.21
C PHE A 161 16.43 8.13 -7.38
N MET A 162 16.22 6.82 -7.16
CA MET A 162 17.26 5.80 -7.35
C MET A 162 17.16 5.15 -8.74
N SER A 163 18.30 4.70 -9.27
CA SER A 163 18.34 3.86 -10.48
C SER A 163 17.90 2.42 -10.17
N ASP A 164 17.67 1.63 -11.22
CA ASP A 164 17.30 0.21 -11.08
C ASP A 164 18.39 -0.60 -10.36
N GLU A 165 19.65 -0.19 -10.48
CA GLU A 165 20.80 -0.82 -9.82
C GLU A 165 20.87 -0.47 -8.32
N GLN A 166 20.28 0.65 -7.91
CA GLN A 166 20.33 1.16 -6.53
C GLN A 166 19.14 0.68 -5.68
N VAL A 167 18.05 0.28 -6.31
CA VAL A 167 16.86 -0.27 -5.67
C VAL A 167 17.02 -1.76 -5.42
#